data_1d98a23d50fb26bff33379a2661b714e
#
_entry.id   1d98a23d50fb26bff33379a2661b714e
#
_cell.length_a   1.000
_cell.length_b   1.000
_cell.length_c   1.000
_cell.angle_alpha   90.00
_cell.angle_beta   90.00
_cell.angle_gamma   90.00
#
_symmetry.space_group_name_H-M   'P 1'
#
loop_
_entity.id
_entity.type
_entity.pdbx_description
1 polymer ?
#
loop_
_entity_poly.entity_id
_entity_poly.type
_entity_poly.pdbx_seq_one_letter_code
_entity_poly.pdbx_strand_id
1 'polypeptide(L)'
;MYHYYKTISITQSKAMYAQLVETGTKSVKTLDDMSPQERAWQEKINAGIKVEPKDWMPDAYRKTLVRQISQHAHSEYVGMLPESNWIGRAPTLKRKAILMAKVQDEAGHGLYLYSAVETLGVTRDAVYGDLLSGTAKYSSIFNYPTLTWADIGAVGWLVDGSAIVNQVPICRCSYGPYARAMVRVCKEESFHQRQGFDIDRKSVV
;
A
#
# COMPACT_ATOMS: atom_id res chain seq x y z
N MET A 1 17.67 27.32 2.24
CA MET A 1 17.40 27.34 3.70
C MET A 1 17.26 25.88 4.12
N TYR A 2 18.37 25.28 4.63
CA TYR A 2 18.42 23.85 5.02
C TYR A 2 17.79 23.72 6.40
N HIS A 3 16.64 23.03 6.50
CA HIS A 3 16.07 22.65 7.78
C HIS A 3 16.82 21.43 8.33
N TYR A 4 17.45 21.63 9.46
CA TYR A 4 18.11 20.64 10.28
C TYR A 4 17.19 19.45 10.57
N TYR A 5 17.53 18.28 10.05
CA TYR A 5 17.03 17.03 10.60
C TYR A 5 17.63 16.85 12.00
N LYS A 6 16.82 17.04 13.03
CA LYS A 6 17.21 16.67 14.39
C LYS A 6 17.48 15.16 14.42
N THR A 7 18.72 14.78 14.48
CA THR A 7 19.12 13.37 14.68
C THR A 7 18.60 12.93 16.05
N ILE A 8 17.57 12.08 16.05
CA ILE A 8 17.07 11.49 17.30
C ILE A 8 18.15 10.56 17.82
N SER A 9 18.63 10.76 19.05
CA SER A 9 19.64 9.88 19.65
C SER A 9 19.07 8.47 19.81
N ILE A 10 19.96 7.45 19.76
CA ILE A 10 19.59 6.04 19.97
C ILE A 10 18.83 5.85 21.29
N THR A 11 19.19 6.63 22.34
CA THR A 11 18.52 6.62 23.64
C THR A 11 17.10 7.18 23.57
N GLN A 12 16.87 8.26 22.82
CA GLN A 12 15.54 8.83 22.58
C GLN A 12 14.66 7.90 21.73
N SER A 13 15.25 7.23 20.74
CA SER A 13 14.56 6.24 19.93
C SER A 13 14.13 5.02 20.77
N LYS A 14 14.99 4.52 21.66
CA LYS A 14 14.67 3.42 22.59
C LYS A 14 13.59 3.82 23.59
N ALA A 15 13.63 5.02 24.15
CA ALA A 15 12.61 5.52 25.08
C ALA A 15 11.24 5.67 24.36
N MET A 16 11.25 6.20 23.15
CA MET A 16 10.02 6.36 22.35
C MET A 16 9.45 4.99 21.94
N TYR A 17 10.31 4.00 21.63
CA TYR A 17 9.89 2.65 21.32
C TYR A 17 9.31 1.93 22.56
N ALA A 18 9.95 2.07 23.73
CA ALA A 18 9.46 1.54 24.99
C ALA A 18 8.08 2.15 25.35
N GLN A 19 7.91 3.45 25.16
CA GLN A 19 6.64 4.15 25.40
C GLN A 19 5.54 3.70 24.44
N LEU A 20 5.88 3.42 23.15
CA LEU A 20 4.94 2.84 22.19
C LEU A 20 4.56 1.41 22.55
N VAL A 21 5.48 0.63 23.10
CA VAL A 21 5.22 -0.75 23.57
C VAL A 21 4.36 -0.72 24.83
N GLU A 22 4.62 0.16 25.81
CA GLU A 22 3.82 0.30 27.02
C GLU A 22 2.40 0.83 26.75
N THR A 23 2.22 1.79 25.82
CA THR A 23 0.90 2.29 25.44
C THR A 23 0.13 1.32 24.55
N GLY A 24 0.83 0.35 23.93
CA GLY A 24 0.26 -0.68 23.06
C GLY A 24 -0.28 -1.91 23.81
N THR A 25 0.07 -2.12 25.07
CA THR A 25 -0.47 -3.20 25.91
C THR A 25 -1.85 -2.84 26.48
N LYS A 26 -2.84 -2.67 25.59
CA LYS A 26 -4.21 -3.01 26.01
C LYS A 26 -4.17 -4.49 26.35
N SER A 27 -4.65 -4.82 27.56
CA SER A 27 -4.77 -6.23 28.00
C SER A 27 -5.30 -7.07 26.85
N VAL A 28 -4.49 -8.01 26.37
CA VAL A 28 -4.94 -8.97 25.36
C VAL A 28 -6.08 -9.74 26.00
N LYS A 29 -7.31 -9.60 25.48
CA LYS A 29 -8.45 -10.39 25.94
C LYS A 29 -8.06 -11.85 25.85
N THR A 30 -8.23 -12.57 26.94
CA THR A 30 -8.13 -14.04 26.92
C THR A 30 -9.31 -14.61 26.15
N LEU A 31 -9.23 -15.86 25.73
CA LEU A 31 -10.36 -16.52 25.04
C LEU A 31 -11.63 -16.54 25.90
N ASP A 32 -11.49 -16.55 27.23
CA ASP A 32 -12.60 -16.54 28.18
C ASP A 32 -13.32 -15.18 28.25
N ASP A 33 -12.61 -14.10 27.93
CA ASP A 33 -13.17 -12.74 27.89
C ASP A 33 -13.85 -12.41 26.56
N MET A 34 -13.81 -13.33 25.58
CA MET A 34 -14.37 -13.13 24.24
C MET A 34 -15.85 -13.58 24.20
N SER A 35 -16.68 -12.80 23.51
CA SER A 35 -18.02 -13.25 23.12
C SER A 35 -17.93 -14.48 22.21
N PRO A 36 -19.00 -15.27 22.07
CA PRO A 36 -19.03 -16.43 21.18
C PRO A 36 -18.65 -16.08 19.73
N GLN A 37 -19.06 -14.90 19.25
CA GLN A 37 -18.72 -14.42 17.90
C GLN A 37 -17.24 -14.04 17.76
N GLU A 38 -16.67 -13.35 18.75
CA GLU A 38 -15.25 -13.01 18.79
C GLU A 38 -14.39 -14.28 18.82
N ARG A 39 -14.80 -15.27 19.62
CA ARG A 39 -14.10 -16.56 19.72
C ARG A 39 -14.11 -17.31 18.39
N ALA A 40 -15.27 -17.45 17.76
CA ALA A 40 -15.39 -18.12 16.46
C ALA A 40 -14.56 -17.41 15.38
N TRP A 41 -14.53 -16.06 15.38
CA TRP A 41 -13.68 -15.29 14.48
C TRP A 41 -12.19 -15.53 14.76
N GLN A 42 -11.77 -15.52 16.03
CA GLN A 42 -10.37 -15.76 16.41
C GLN A 42 -9.91 -17.17 16.04
N GLU A 43 -10.77 -18.19 16.26
CA GLU A 43 -10.50 -19.58 15.84
C GLU A 43 -10.32 -19.69 14.32
N LYS A 44 -11.17 -18.99 13.55
CA LYS A 44 -11.05 -18.90 12.09
C LYS A 44 -9.70 -18.32 11.65
N ILE A 45 -9.27 -17.22 12.29
CA ILE A 45 -7.96 -16.60 12.05
C ILE A 45 -6.83 -17.55 12.40
N ASN A 46 -6.88 -18.19 13.56
CA ASN A 46 -5.85 -19.11 14.03
C ASN A 46 -5.71 -20.34 13.12
N ALA A 47 -6.82 -20.79 12.54
CA ALA A 47 -6.84 -21.87 11.55
C ALA A 47 -6.35 -21.43 10.15
N GLY A 48 -5.99 -20.18 9.95
CA GLY A 48 -5.58 -19.64 8.65
C GLY A 48 -6.71 -19.52 7.62
N ILE A 49 -7.96 -19.65 8.05
CA ILE A 49 -9.13 -19.52 7.20
C ILE A 49 -9.41 -18.05 6.95
N LYS A 50 -9.63 -17.68 5.68
CA LYS A 50 -9.88 -16.28 5.31
C LYS A 50 -11.23 -15.80 5.84
N VAL A 51 -11.26 -14.57 6.31
CA VAL A 51 -12.49 -13.83 6.62
C VAL A 51 -13.03 -13.26 5.29
N GLU A 52 -14.29 -13.57 5.01
CA GLU A 52 -14.96 -13.13 3.78
C GLU A 52 -15.97 -11.99 4.08
N PRO A 53 -16.46 -11.25 3.07
CA PRO A 53 -17.31 -10.06 3.27
C PRO A 53 -18.58 -10.30 4.10
N LYS A 54 -19.13 -11.51 4.04
CA LYS A 54 -20.35 -11.89 4.78
C LYS A 54 -20.07 -12.42 6.20
N ASP A 55 -18.81 -12.65 6.53
CA ASP A 55 -18.44 -13.11 7.86
C ASP A 55 -18.56 -11.99 8.88
N TRP A 56 -18.96 -12.36 10.08
CA TRP A 56 -18.82 -11.44 11.20
C TRP A 56 -17.35 -11.16 11.49
N MET A 57 -17.03 -9.92 11.80
CA MET A 57 -15.70 -9.49 12.19
C MET A 57 -15.77 -8.33 13.20
N PRO A 58 -14.80 -8.20 14.12
CA PRO A 58 -14.76 -7.09 15.06
C PRO A 58 -14.66 -5.74 14.34
N ASP A 59 -15.33 -4.73 14.87
CA ASP A 59 -15.30 -3.36 14.31
C ASP A 59 -13.88 -2.79 14.19
N ALA A 60 -13.03 -3.05 15.18
CA ALA A 60 -11.63 -2.61 15.15
C ALA A 60 -10.85 -3.24 13.98
N TYR A 61 -11.11 -4.52 13.68
CA TYR A 61 -10.52 -5.21 12.54
C TYR A 61 -11.03 -4.61 11.23
N ARG A 62 -12.35 -4.42 11.08
CA ARG A 62 -12.97 -3.78 9.91
C ARG A 62 -12.41 -2.38 9.66
N LYS A 63 -12.39 -1.52 10.68
CA LYS A 63 -11.85 -0.15 10.59
C LYS A 63 -10.38 -0.13 10.19
N THR A 64 -9.58 -1.07 10.72
CA THR A 64 -8.17 -1.19 10.35
C THR A 64 -8.00 -1.57 8.88
N LEU A 65 -8.78 -2.54 8.40
CA LEU A 65 -8.77 -2.94 6.98
C LEU A 65 -9.19 -1.80 6.06
N VAL A 66 -10.30 -1.12 6.36
CA VAL A 66 -10.76 0.04 5.57
C VAL A 66 -9.63 1.07 5.45
N ARG A 67 -9.04 1.47 6.57
CA ARG A 67 -7.93 2.44 6.57
C ARG A 67 -6.73 1.96 5.75
N GLN A 68 -6.30 0.71 5.96
CA GLN A 68 -5.11 0.16 5.33
C GLN A 68 -5.31 -0.02 3.82
N ILE A 69 -6.44 -0.59 3.41
CA ILE A 69 -6.72 -0.86 2.00
C ILE A 69 -6.96 0.45 1.25
N SER A 70 -7.69 1.42 1.86
CA SER A 70 -7.90 2.74 1.25
C SER A 70 -6.58 3.49 1.05
N GLN A 71 -5.71 3.51 2.06
CA GLN A 71 -4.41 4.17 1.95
C GLN A 71 -3.53 3.52 0.86
N HIS A 72 -3.60 2.20 0.72
CA HIS A 72 -2.91 1.46 -0.33
C HIS A 72 -3.50 1.85 -1.71
N ALA A 73 -4.81 1.76 -1.88
CA ALA A 73 -5.49 2.15 -3.12
C ALA A 73 -5.17 3.59 -3.55
N HIS A 74 -5.15 4.52 -2.60
CA HIS A 74 -4.75 5.91 -2.86
C HIS A 74 -3.29 6.01 -3.32
N SER A 75 -2.40 5.20 -2.76
CA SER A 75 -0.99 5.19 -3.14
C SER A 75 -0.80 4.72 -4.58
N GLU A 76 -1.52 3.69 -5.01
CA GLU A 76 -1.52 3.22 -6.40
C GLU A 76 -2.03 4.33 -7.36
N TYR A 77 -3.16 4.95 -7.03
CA TYR A 77 -3.75 6.02 -7.85
C TYR A 77 -2.88 7.27 -7.94
N VAL A 78 -2.29 7.70 -6.84
CA VAL A 78 -1.39 8.86 -6.84
C VAL A 78 -0.06 8.49 -7.49
N GLY A 79 0.43 7.25 -7.27
CA GLY A 79 1.67 6.74 -7.83
C GLY A 79 1.71 6.72 -9.36
N MET A 80 0.57 6.52 -10.01
CA MET A 80 0.52 6.58 -11.48
C MET A 80 0.80 7.96 -12.07
N LEU A 81 0.59 9.06 -11.31
CA LEU A 81 0.66 10.43 -11.82
C LEU A 81 2.07 10.85 -12.25
N PRO A 82 3.14 10.66 -11.45
CA PRO A 82 4.50 10.98 -11.86
C PRO A 82 4.89 10.29 -13.16
N GLU A 83 4.51 9.03 -13.30
CA GLU A 83 4.83 8.20 -14.47
C GLU A 83 4.01 8.59 -15.70
N SER A 84 2.72 8.88 -15.51
CA SER A 84 1.84 9.32 -16.61
C SER A 84 2.35 10.59 -17.29
N ASN A 85 2.93 11.52 -16.52
CA ASN A 85 3.53 12.75 -17.03
C ASN A 85 4.75 12.50 -17.94
N TRP A 86 5.34 11.31 -17.87
CA TRP A 86 6.51 10.92 -18.66
C TRP A 86 6.19 10.08 -19.89
N ILE A 87 4.96 9.61 -20.08
CA ILE A 87 4.58 8.79 -21.26
C ILE A 87 4.96 9.52 -22.55
N GLY A 88 4.59 10.80 -22.68
CA GLY A 88 4.94 11.61 -23.85
C GLY A 88 6.43 11.95 -23.98
N ARG A 89 7.16 11.99 -22.86
CA ARG A 89 8.56 12.42 -22.76
C ARG A 89 9.57 11.27 -22.77
N ALA A 90 9.12 10.03 -22.61
CA ALA A 90 10.00 8.87 -22.62
C ALA A 90 10.82 8.80 -23.93
N PRO A 91 12.12 8.39 -23.86
CA PRO A 91 13.10 8.62 -24.94
C PRO A 91 12.85 7.78 -26.20
N THR A 92 12.11 6.68 -26.11
CA THR A 92 11.83 5.81 -27.27
C THR A 92 10.36 5.36 -27.26
N LEU A 93 9.85 5.00 -28.45
CA LEU A 93 8.49 4.45 -28.58
C LEU A 93 8.28 3.20 -27.70
N LYS A 94 9.29 2.34 -27.61
CA LYS A 94 9.27 1.17 -26.74
C LYS A 94 9.10 1.58 -25.26
N ARG A 95 9.83 2.59 -24.79
CA ARG A 95 9.72 3.07 -23.41
C ARG A 95 8.38 3.75 -23.15
N LYS A 96 7.83 4.48 -24.11
CA LYS A 96 6.47 5.04 -24.03
C LYS A 96 5.42 3.95 -23.84
N ALA A 97 5.48 2.89 -24.66
CA ALA A 97 4.53 1.78 -24.57
C ALA A 97 4.61 1.03 -23.22
N ILE A 98 5.83 0.77 -22.73
CA ILE A 98 6.05 0.15 -21.42
C ILE A 98 5.49 1.00 -20.30
N LEU A 99 5.76 2.31 -20.31
CA LEU A 99 5.30 3.21 -19.28
C LEU A 99 3.77 3.38 -19.30
N MET A 100 3.16 3.39 -20.49
CA MET A 100 1.70 3.39 -20.63
C MET A 100 1.07 2.13 -20.03
N ALA A 101 1.65 0.95 -20.28
CA ALA A 101 1.18 -0.31 -19.69
C ALA A 101 1.28 -0.27 -18.15
N LYS A 102 2.42 0.20 -17.62
CA LYS A 102 2.62 0.35 -16.19
C LYS A 102 1.57 1.29 -15.56
N VAL A 103 1.37 2.49 -16.10
CA VAL A 103 0.38 3.45 -15.61
C VAL A 103 -1.04 2.85 -15.61
N GLN A 104 -1.36 2.03 -16.62
CA GLN A 104 -2.63 1.31 -16.66
C GLN A 104 -2.73 0.25 -15.55
N ASP A 105 -1.66 -0.46 -15.25
CA ASP A 105 -1.61 -1.44 -14.18
C ASP A 105 -1.81 -0.75 -12.82
N GLU A 106 -1.12 0.36 -12.51
CA GLU A 106 -1.28 1.14 -11.28
C GLU A 106 -2.73 1.62 -11.07
N ALA A 107 -3.36 2.12 -12.14
CA ALA A 107 -4.79 2.46 -12.10
C ALA A 107 -5.66 1.22 -11.79
N GLY A 108 -5.34 0.08 -12.38
CA GLY A 108 -6.00 -1.21 -12.15
C GLY A 108 -5.83 -1.70 -10.71
N HIS A 109 -4.62 -1.58 -10.15
CA HIS A 109 -4.33 -1.92 -8.74
C HIS A 109 -5.22 -1.11 -7.80
N GLY A 110 -5.28 0.21 -7.99
CA GLY A 110 -6.17 1.08 -7.23
C GLY A 110 -7.64 0.61 -7.31
N LEU A 111 -8.13 0.26 -8.51
CA LEU A 111 -9.50 -0.22 -8.70
C LEU A 111 -9.78 -1.54 -7.98
N TYR A 112 -8.85 -2.50 -7.98
CA TYR A 112 -9.00 -3.75 -7.24
C TYR A 112 -9.08 -3.51 -5.74
N LEU A 113 -8.23 -2.62 -5.23
CA LEU A 113 -8.17 -2.30 -3.81
C LEU A 113 -9.43 -1.53 -3.37
N TYR A 114 -9.91 -0.58 -4.17
CA TYR A 114 -11.20 0.08 -3.87
C TYR A 114 -12.35 -0.92 -3.86
N SER A 115 -12.38 -1.88 -4.80
CA SER A 115 -13.39 -2.94 -4.77
C SER A 115 -13.30 -3.78 -3.49
N ALA A 116 -12.08 -4.02 -2.97
CA ALA A 116 -11.92 -4.71 -1.69
C ALA A 116 -12.45 -3.86 -0.51
N VAL A 117 -12.27 -2.53 -0.54
CA VAL A 117 -12.85 -1.61 0.48
C VAL A 117 -14.38 -1.63 0.44
N GLU A 118 -14.96 -1.63 -0.77
CA GLU A 118 -16.43 -1.66 -0.94
C GLU A 118 -17.04 -2.90 -0.26
N THR A 119 -16.34 -4.03 -0.24
CA THR A 119 -16.81 -5.23 0.47
C THR A 119 -16.82 -5.09 1.99
N LEU A 120 -16.19 -4.05 2.54
CA LEU A 120 -16.22 -3.69 3.96
C LEU A 120 -17.32 -2.70 4.31
N GLY A 121 -18.15 -2.31 3.34
CA GLY A 121 -19.31 -1.42 3.52
C GLY A 121 -19.01 0.08 3.37
N VAL A 122 -17.86 0.45 2.80
CA VAL A 122 -17.53 1.84 2.47
C VAL A 122 -17.67 2.03 0.95
N THR A 123 -18.39 3.06 0.52
CA THR A 123 -18.58 3.32 -0.91
C THR A 123 -17.31 3.86 -1.55
N ARG A 124 -17.12 3.56 -2.83
CA ARG A 124 -16.01 4.10 -3.61
C ARG A 124 -16.03 5.63 -3.66
N ASP A 125 -17.19 6.24 -3.80
CA ASP A 125 -17.33 7.70 -3.83
C ASP A 125 -16.86 8.35 -2.52
N ALA A 126 -17.14 7.73 -1.37
CA ALA A 126 -16.63 8.23 -0.09
C ALA A 126 -15.09 8.17 -0.04
N VAL A 127 -14.49 7.05 -0.47
CA VAL A 127 -13.03 6.88 -0.48
C VAL A 127 -12.37 7.85 -1.47
N TYR A 128 -12.95 8.06 -2.65
CA TYR A 128 -12.48 9.07 -3.61
C TYR A 128 -12.67 10.49 -3.09
N GLY A 129 -13.78 10.77 -2.43
CA GLY A 129 -14.04 12.06 -1.80
C GLY A 129 -12.94 12.44 -0.81
N ASP A 130 -12.50 11.50 0.01
CA ASP A 130 -11.39 11.70 0.95
C ASP A 130 -10.06 12.00 0.22
N LEU A 131 -9.79 11.32 -0.88
CA LEU A 131 -8.59 11.58 -1.68
C LEU A 131 -8.63 12.96 -2.35
N LEU A 132 -9.75 13.30 -2.99
CA LEU A 132 -9.91 14.57 -3.71
C LEU A 132 -9.97 15.78 -2.78
N SER A 133 -10.49 15.63 -1.56
CA SER A 133 -10.49 16.68 -0.53
C SER A 133 -9.14 16.88 0.16
N GLY A 134 -8.15 16.02 -0.12
CA GLY A 134 -6.82 16.07 0.50
C GLY A 134 -6.80 15.56 1.95
N THR A 135 -7.85 14.90 2.44
CA THR A 135 -7.91 14.32 3.79
C THR A 135 -7.35 12.90 3.84
N ALA A 136 -7.29 12.22 2.69
CA ALA A 136 -6.73 10.88 2.58
C ALA A 136 -5.21 10.85 2.75
N LYS A 137 -4.72 9.73 3.26
CA LYS A 137 -3.28 9.43 3.33
C LYS A 137 -2.88 8.50 2.19
N TYR A 138 -1.73 8.75 1.62
CA TYR A 138 -1.06 7.91 0.63
C TYR A 138 0.46 7.96 0.83
N SER A 139 1.23 7.22 0.07
CA SER A 139 2.69 7.22 0.17
C SER A 139 3.28 8.59 -0.18
N SER A 140 3.92 9.24 0.78
CA SER A 140 4.46 10.60 0.64
C SER A 140 5.56 10.73 -0.42
N ILE A 141 6.16 9.62 -0.86
CA ILE A 141 7.17 9.62 -1.93
C ILE A 141 6.63 10.23 -3.22
N PHE A 142 5.34 10.07 -3.50
CA PHE A 142 4.71 10.61 -4.71
C PHE A 142 4.48 12.13 -4.68
N ASN A 143 4.79 12.80 -3.57
CA ASN A 143 4.81 14.27 -3.50
C ASN A 143 6.13 14.87 -4.04
N TYR A 144 7.15 14.05 -4.29
CA TYR A 144 8.39 14.53 -4.86
C TYR A 144 8.32 14.56 -6.40
N PRO A 145 8.82 15.63 -7.04
CA PRO A 145 8.77 15.73 -8.49
C PRO A 145 9.75 14.77 -9.16
N THR A 146 9.33 14.20 -10.28
CA THR A 146 10.18 13.43 -11.18
C THR A 146 10.67 14.37 -12.29
N LEU A 147 11.89 14.89 -12.17
CA LEU A 147 12.43 15.93 -13.04
C LEU A 147 13.16 15.36 -14.26
N THR A 148 13.73 14.17 -14.12
CA THR A 148 14.53 13.50 -15.14
C THR A 148 13.98 12.11 -15.47
N TRP A 149 14.42 11.55 -16.60
CA TRP A 149 14.10 10.15 -16.95
C TRP A 149 14.71 9.15 -15.95
N ALA A 150 15.83 9.49 -15.34
CA ALA A 150 16.45 8.69 -14.28
C ALA A 150 15.57 8.62 -13.03
N ASP A 151 14.87 9.72 -12.67
CA ASP A 151 13.94 9.68 -11.53
C ASP A 151 12.81 8.68 -11.75
N ILE A 152 12.32 8.55 -13.00
CA ILE A 152 11.33 7.51 -13.34
C ILE A 152 11.93 6.11 -13.19
N GLY A 153 13.19 5.92 -13.56
CA GLY A 153 13.92 4.68 -13.31
C GLY A 153 14.01 4.36 -11.82
N ALA A 154 14.39 5.36 -11.03
CA ALA A 154 14.50 5.23 -9.57
C ALA A 154 13.15 4.93 -8.91
N VAL A 155 12.05 5.57 -9.34
CA VAL A 155 10.69 5.25 -8.86
C VAL A 155 10.39 3.78 -9.15
N GLY A 156 10.47 3.35 -10.41
CA GLY A 156 10.16 1.97 -10.78
C GLY A 156 11.07 0.93 -10.12
N TRP A 157 12.34 1.24 -9.88
CA TRP A 157 13.24 0.27 -9.25
C TRP A 157 13.13 0.24 -7.72
N LEU A 158 13.23 1.41 -7.09
CA LEU A 158 13.35 1.50 -5.63
C LEU A 158 11.98 1.56 -4.93
N VAL A 159 11.04 2.34 -5.48
CA VAL A 159 9.72 2.49 -4.85
C VAL A 159 8.89 1.24 -5.08
N ASP A 160 8.80 0.72 -6.32
CA ASP A 160 8.08 -0.52 -6.60
C ASP A 160 8.78 -1.72 -5.95
N GLY A 161 10.12 -1.74 -5.92
CA GLY A 161 10.88 -2.76 -5.18
C GLY A 161 10.54 -2.76 -3.69
N SER A 162 10.42 -1.59 -3.07
CA SER A 162 9.97 -1.45 -1.69
C SER A 162 8.51 -1.86 -1.53
N ALA A 163 7.65 -1.50 -2.49
CA ALA A 163 6.25 -1.91 -2.51
C ALA A 163 6.13 -3.44 -2.49
N ILE A 164 6.84 -4.15 -3.37
CA ILE A 164 6.82 -5.63 -3.41
C ILE A 164 7.18 -6.25 -2.05
N VAL A 165 8.24 -5.77 -1.40
CA VAL A 165 8.66 -6.31 -0.09
C VAL A 165 7.57 -6.15 0.96
N ASN A 166 6.83 -5.04 0.93
CA ASN A 166 5.73 -4.77 1.85
C ASN A 166 4.43 -5.48 1.45
N GLN A 167 4.20 -5.68 0.16
CA GLN A 167 2.94 -6.20 -0.39
C GLN A 167 2.86 -7.73 -0.39
N VAL A 168 3.99 -8.43 -0.62
CA VAL A 168 4.04 -9.91 -0.64
C VAL A 168 3.48 -10.54 0.63
N PRO A 169 3.79 -10.07 1.86
CA PRO A 169 3.15 -10.59 3.07
C PRO A 169 1.63 -10.42 3.08
N ILE A 170 1.10 -9.38 2.43
CA ILE A 170 -0.34 -9.09 2.37
C ILE A 170 -1.11 -10.15 1.56
N CYS A 171 -0.46 -10.87 0.66
CA CYS A 171 -1.05 -12.04 0.00
C CYS A 171 -1.53 -13.10 1.01
N ARG A 172 -1.01 -13.06 2.24
CA ARG A 172 -1.43 -13.92 3.36
C ARG A 172 -2.39 -13.23 4.32
N CYS A 173 -2.82 -12.00 4.02
CA CYS A 173 -3.79 -11.27 4.86
C CYS A 173 -4.97 -12.16 5.20
N SER A 174 -5.45 -12.06 6.43
CA SER A 174 -6.62 -12.81 6.91
C SER A 174 -7.92 -12.41 6.20
N TYR A 175 -8.00 -11.23 5.60
CA TYR A 175 -9.16 -10.78 4.81
C TYR A 175 -9.04 -11.24 3.36
N GLY A 176 -9.95 -12.13 2.93
CA GLY A 176 -9.90 -12.80 1.63
C GLY A 176 -9.86 -11.89 0.41
N PRO A 177 -10.75 -10.88 0.28
CA PRO A 177 -10.73 -9.96 -0.86
C PRO A 177 -9.40 -9.22 -1.04
N TYR A 178 -8.81 -8.73 0.05
CA TYR A 178 -7.51 -8.05 0.00
C TYR A 178 -6.38 -9.01 -0.39
N ALA A 179 -6.32 -10.19 0.24
CA ALA A 179 -5.31 -11.19 -0.08
C ALA A 179 -5.34 -11.60 -1.56
N ARG A 180 -6.53 -11.80 -2.13
CA ARG A 180 -6.69 -12.16 -3.56
C ARG A 180 -6.27 -11.03 -4.50
N ALA A 181 -6.63 -9.80 -4.21
CA ALA A 181 -6.20 -8.64 -4.99
C ALA A 181 -4.66 -8.55 -5.03
N MET A 182 -4.01 -8.74 -3.88
CA MET A 182 -2.56 -8.63 -3.75
C MET A 182 -1.78 -9.68 -4.54
N VAL A 183 -2.34 -10.87 -4.78
CA VAL A 183 -1.69 -11.88 -5.62
C VAL A 183 -1.48 -11.37 -7.05
N ARG A 184 -2.44 -10.63 -7.58
CA ARG A 184 -2.33 -10.02 -8.91
C ARG A 184 -1.40 -8.81 -8.89
N VAL A 185 -1.62 -7.88 -7.97
CA VAL A 185 -0.79 -6.68 -7.79
C VAL A 185 0.70 -7.05 -7.72
N CYS A 186 1.09 -7.96 -6.83
CA CYS A 186 2.50 -8.36 -6.70
C CYS A 186 3.12 -8.96 -7.96
N LYS A 187 2.33 -9.60 -8.82
CA LYS A 187 2.84 -10.13 -10.10
C LYS A 187 3.15 -9.00 -11.09
N GLU A 188 2.27 -8.03 -11.18
CA GLU A 188 2.40 -6.87 -12.06
C GLU A 188 3.53 -5.95 -11.56
N GLU A 189 3.65 -5.73 -10.25
CA GLU A 189 4.75 -4.98 -9.62
C GLU A 189 6.14 -5.55 -9.93
N SER A 190 6.26 -6.87 -10.04
CA SER A 190 7.53 -7.49 -10.41
C SER A 190 8.00 -7.09 -11.82
N PHE A 191 7.08 -6.83 -12.73
CA PHE A 191 7.36 -6.26 -14.03
C PHE A 191 7.78 -4.79 -13.93
N HIS A 192 7.08 -4.00 -13.12
CA HIS A 192 7.38 -2.58 -12.89
C HIS A 192 8.80 -2.39 -12.35
N GLN A 193 9.16 -3.11 -11.31
CA GLN A 193 10.50 -3.07 -10.72
C GLN A 193 11.58 -3.40 -11.74
N ARG A 194 11.39 -4.44 -12.56
CA ARG A 194 12.35 -4.82 -13.60
C ARG A 194 12.51 -3.72 -14.64
N GLN A 195 11.43 -3.06 -15.05
CA GLN A 195 11.49 -1.95 -16.01
C GLN A 195 12.20 -0.73 -15.42
N GLY A 196 11.98 -0.42 -14.13
CA GLY A 196 12.69 0.63 -13.41
C GLY A 196 14.20 0.36 -13.36
N PHE A 197 14.61 -0.84 -12.98
CA PHE A 197 16.01 -1.26 -12.99
C PHE A 197 16.66 -1.14 -14.38
N ASP A 198 15.96 -1.54 -15.45
CA ASP A 198 16.46 -1.43 -16.81
C ASP A 198 16.60 0.03 -17.30
N ILE A 199 15.84 0.97 -16.73
CA ILE A 199 15.97 2.41 -17.00
C ILE A 199 17.20 2.93 -16.26
N ASP A 200 17.30 2.68 -14.96
CA ASP A 200 18.35 3.20 -14.10
C ASP A 200 19.73 2.75 -14.58
N ARG A 201 19.92 1.46 -14.81
CA ARG A 201 21.18 0.90 -15.30
C ARG A 201 21.68 1.53 -16.60
N LYS A 202 20.79 2.01 -17.46
CA LYS A 202 21.14 2.63 -18.74
C LYS A 202 21.28 4.15 -18.66
N SER A 203 20.84 4.74 -17.58
CA SER A 203 20.96 6.20 -17.37
C SER A 203 22.29 6.59 -16.72
N VAL A 204 23.05 5.62 -16.23
CA VAL A 204 24.37 5.79 -15.57
C VAL A 204 25.53 5.58 -16.55
N VAL A 205 25.25 5.28 -17.82
CA VAL A 205 26.23 5.15 -18.91
C VAL A 205 26.02 6.28 -19.95
#